data_cf0053777cf5e8c66b9e0aae93b25474
#
_entry.id   cf0053777cf5e8c66b9e0aae93b25474
#
_cell.length_a   1.000
_cell.length_b   1.000
_cell.length_c   1.000
_cell.angle_alpha   90.00
_cell.angle_beta   90.00
_cell.angle_gamma   90.00
#
_symmetry.space_group_name_H-M   'P 1'
#
loop_
_entity.id
_entity.type
_entity.pdbx_description
1 polymer ?
#
loop_
_entity_poly.entity_id
_entity_poly.type
_entity_poly.pdbx_seq_one_letter_code
_entity_poly.pdbx_strand_id
1 'polypeptide(L)'
;MYNKIIIITAREFSEKEYIKNSLKDITQNKIKLEIWIVKKLLNQISQINKKLLFIDKNITIKIINNSDELNNHLKNEKLTTLFDLRLKLDFNNRIFFYKFFKHNFDFIIHPGLILSKLNIKNFLYSKIKKILIYLFFFLKGVRIRYSKYVYLIGNKADLKSSLLINSKSILIKGHHADYDRFLESEKKILPVKKNYFVFIDQNVPNHQDLVDMNKNDINEKNYYYSI
;
A
#
# COMPACT_ATOMS: atom_id res chain seq x y z
N MET A 1 2.65 23.34 5.68
CA MET A 1 1.58 22.80 4.80
C MET A 1 2.25 22.04 3.66
N TYR A 2 1.73 20.86 3.26
CA TYR A 2 2.30 20.12 2.13
C TYR A 2 1.71 20.65 0.83
N ASN A 3 2.55 20.81 -0.18
CA ASN A 3 2.16 21.22 -1.52
C ASN A 3 2.28 20.08 -2.55
N LYS A 4 2.84 18.95 -2.11
CA LYS A 4 3.06 17.77 -2.94
C LYS A 4 2.84 16.51 -2.13
N ILE A 5 2.20 15.50 -2.74
CA ILE A 5 2.07 14.15 -2.22
C ILE A 5 2.71 13.19 -3.21
N ILE A 6 3.55 12.27 -2.70
CA ILE A 6 4.15 11.20 -3.48
C ILE A 6 3.67 9.86 -2.93
N ILE A 7 2.92 9.13 -3.72
CA ILE A 7 2.49 7.77 -3.39
C ILE A 7 3.56 6.79 -3.85
N ILE A 8 4.13 6.01 -2.94
CA ILE A 8 5.11 4.98 -3.25
C ILE A 8 4.46 3.61 -3.14
N THR A 9 4.47 2.87 -4.25
CA THR A 9 3.83 1.56 -4.36
C THR A 9 4.70 0.56 -5.11
N ALA A 10 4.55 -0.73 -4.78
CA ALA A 10 5.12 -1.83 -5.53
C ALA A 10 4.17 -2.34 -6.64
N ARG A 11 2.93 -1.89 -6.66
CA ARG A 11 1.89 -2.32 -7.61
C ARG A 11 1.73 -1.32 -8.74
N GLU A 12 1.23 -1.79 -9.86
CA GLU A 12 0.80 -0.96 -10.96
C GLU A 12 -0.34 -0.06 -10.51
N PHE A 13 -0.33 1.18 -10.98
CA PHE A 13 -1.34 2.14 -10.64
C PHE A 13 -2.39 2.21 -11.74
N SER A 14 -3.60 1.76 -11.43
CA SER A 14 -4.74 1.69 -12.37
C SER A 14 -5.76 2.80 -12.09
N GLU A 15 -6.68 3.00 -13.02
CA GLU A 15 -7.84 3.86 -12.84
C GLU A 15 -8.66 3.46 -11.62
N LYS A 16 -8.81 2.15 -11.37
CA LYS A 16 -9.50 1.63 -10.18
C LYS A 16 -8.82 2.11 -8.88
N GLU A 17 -7.50 2.15 -8.85
CA GLU A 17 -6.74 2.68 -7.71
C GLU A 17 -6.94 4.20 -7.54
N TYR A 18 -7.03 4.93 -8.65
CA TYR A 18 -7.29 6.37 -8.65
C TYR A 18 -8.65 6.69 -8.02
N ILE A 19 -9.71 6.01 -8.48
CA ILE A 19 -11.07 6.18 -7.99
C ILE A 19 -11.17 5.73 -6.52
N LYS A 20 -10.66 4.54 -6.22
CA LYS A 20 -10.69 3.94 -4.88
C LYS A 20 -10.08 4.82 -3.80
N ASN A 21 -9.05 5.57 -4.13
CA ASN A 21 -8.33 6.40 -3.17
C ASN A 21 -8.75 7.87 -3.22
N SER A 22 -9.84 8.21 -3.91
CA SER A 22 -10.36 9.58 -4.05
C SER A 22 -9.27 10.59 -4.45
N LEU A 23 -8.33 10.17 -5.31
CA LEU A 23 -7.17 11.00 -5.65
C LEU A 23 -7.53 12.23 -6.49
N LYS A 24 -8.71 12.21 -7.10
CA LYS A 24 -9.29 13.36 -7.79
C LYS A 24 -9.41 14.57 -6.85
N ASP A 25 -9.84 14.35 -5.63
CA ASP A 25 -10.02 15.42 -4.64
C ASP A 25 -8.69 16.06 -4.27
N ILE A 26 -7.61 15.28 -4.20
CA ILE A 26 -6.25 15.78 -3.94
C ILE A 26 -5.82 16.70 -5.08
N THR A 27 -5.99 16.29 -6.32
CA THR A 27 -5.58 17.07 -7.50
C THR A 27 -6.43 18.32 -7.68
N GLN A 28 -7.73 18.28 -7.36
CA GLN A 28 -8.62 19.45 -7.39
C GLN A 28 -8.22 20.52 -6.37
N ASN A 29 -7.64 20.12 -5.23
CA ASN A 29 -7.14 21.04 -4.20
C ASN A 29 -5.75 21.63 -4.51
N LYS A 30 -5.30 21.58 -5.76
CA LYS A 30 -4.01 22.12 -6.25
C LYS A 30 -2.77 21.50 -5.58
N ILE A 31 -2.91 20.33 -4.99
CA ILE A 31 -1.79 19.56 -4.45
C ILE A 31 -1.21 18.72 -5.59
N LYS A 32 0.09 18.89 -5.83
CA LYS A 32 0.79 18.10 -6.85
C LYS A 32 0.84 16.63 -6.42
N LEU A 33 0.38 15.72 -7.29
CA LEU A 33 0.37 14.29 -7.03
C LEU A 33 1.37 13.57 -7.95
N GLU A 34 2.27 12.81 -7.34
CA GLU A 34 3.17 11.90 -8.05
C GLU A 34 2.99 10.47 -7.54
N ILE A 35 3.17 9.50 -8.42
CA ILE A 35 3.13 8.08 -8.09
C ILE A 35 4.44 7.45 -8.50
N TRP A 36 5.15 6.89 -7.51
CA TRP A 36 6.42 6.22 -7.74
C TRP A 36 6.25 4.72 -7.61
N ILE A 37 6.41 4.00 -8.73
CA ILE A 37 6.31 2.54 -8.79
C ILE A 37 7.71 1.97 -8.61
N VAL A 38 7.94 1.28 -7.47
CA VAL A 38 9.26 0.78 -7.06
C VAL A 38 9.39 -0.74 -7.21
N LYS A 39 8.53 -1.38 -7.99
CA LYS A 39 8.43 -2.85 -8.15
C LYS A 39 9.77 -3.51 -8.48
N LYS A 40 10.51 -2.96 -9.43
CA LYS A 40 11.82 -3.49 -9.83
C LYS A 40 12.88 -3.35 -8.75
N LEU A 41 12.86 -2.23 -8.01
CA LEU A 41 13.77 -2.00 -6.88
C LEU A 41 13.60 -3.06 -5.78
N LEU A 42 12.40 -3.60 -5.63
CA LEU A 42 12.05 -4.61 -4.62
C LEU A 42 12.27 -6.05 -5.10
N ASN A 43 12.94 -6.24 -6.25
CA ASN A 43 13.18 -7.55 -6.88
C ASN A 43 11.88 -8.36 -7.14
N GLN A 44 10.76 -7.67 -7.32
CA GLN A 44 9.53 -8.34 -7.75
C GLN A 44 9.59 -8.62 -9.25
N ILE A 45 9.62 -9.89 -9.61
CA ILE A 45 10.00 -10.41 -10.95
C ILE A 45 9.00 -10.04 -12.05
N SER A 46 7.74 -9.75 -11.69
CA SER A 46 6.73 -9.46 -12.70
C SER A 46 6.99 -8.13 -13.40
N GLN A 47 6.94 -8.14 -14.72
CA GLN A 47 7.10 -6.94 -15.55
C GLN A 47 5.93 -5.96 -15.28
N ILE A 48 6.25 -4.67 -15.30
CA ILE A 48 5.23 -3.62 -15.22
C ILE A 48 4.51 -3.58 -16.58
N ASN A 49 3.23 -3.88 -16.58
CA ASN A 49 2.42 -3.74 -17.77
C ASN A 49 2.05 -2.26 -17.96
N LYS A 50 2.82 -1.57 -18.81
CA LYS A 50 2.62 -0.14 -19.08
C LYS A 50 1.23 0.19 -19.65
N LYS A 51 0.56 -0.76 -20.30
CA LYS A 51 -0.80 -0.59 -20.84
C LYS A 51 -1.87 -0.47 -19.75
N LEU A 52 -1.57 -0.98 -18.54
CA LEU A 52 -2.48 -0.90 -17.39
C LEU A 52 -2.25 0.34 -16.52
N LEU A 53 -1.27 1.18 -16.84
CA LEU A 53 -1.03 2.39 -16.09
C LEU A 53 -2.10 3.42 -16.45
N PHE A 54 -2.78 3.89 -15.42
CA PHE A 54 -3.72 5.00 -15.54
C PHE A 54 -2.97 6.30 -15.83
N ILE A 55 -3.39 7.01 -16.89
CA ILE A 55 -2.80 8.29 -17.28
C ILE A 55 -3.82 9.39 -17.05
N ASP A 56 -3.49 10.30 -16.16
CA ASP A 56 -4.23 11.54 -15.91
C ASP A 56 -3.27 12.72 -16.04
N LYS A 57 -3.73 13.82 -16.65
CA LYS A 57 -2.91 15.03 -16.87
C LYS A 57 -2.41 15.70 -15.58
N ASN A 58 -3.08 15.43 -14.47
CA ASN A 58 -2.76 16.02 -13.17
C ASN A 58 -1.85 15.11 -12.32
N ILE A 59 -1.48 13.93 -12.82
CA ILE A 59 -0.69 12.95 -12.09
C ILE A 59 0.57 12.63 -12.87
N THR A 60 1.70 12.65 -12.18
CA THR A 60 2.97 12.20 -12.74
C THR A 60 3.29 10.80 -12.24
N ILE A 61 3.46 9.83 -13.14
CA ILE A 61 3.86 8.46 -12.79
C ILE A 61 5.34 8.29 -13.10
N LYS A 62 6.12 7.81 -12.13
CA LYS A 62 7.53 7.48 -12.28
C LYS A 62 7.75 6.00 -11.95
N ILE A 63 8.48 5.30 -12.81
CA ILE A 63 8.89 3.92 -12.59
C ILE A 63 10.35 3.96 -12.13
N ILE A 64 10.60 3.57 -10.89
CA ILE A 64 11.93 3.58 -10.28
C ILE A 64 12.50 2.17 -10.34
N ASN A 65 13.58 2.00 -11.10
CA ASN A 65 14.12 0.70 -11.43
C ASN A 65 15.23 0.25 -10.49
N ASN A 66 15.95 1.19 -9.90
CA ASN A 66 17.12 0.89 -9.08
C ASN A 66 17.30 1.88 -7.92
N SER A 67 18.24 1.55 -7.05
CA SER A 67 18.55 2.28 -5.82
C SER A 67 19.12 3.69 -6.06
N ASP A 68 19.85 3.89 -7.15
CA ASP A 68 20.51 5.17 -7.43
C ASP A 68 19.50 6.15 -8.03
N GLU A 69 18.61 5.66 -8.88
CA GLU A 69 17.48 6.42 -9.40
C GLU A 69 16.57 6.89 -8.26
N LEU A 70 16.23 5.99 -7.31
CA LEU A 70 15.48 6.36 -6.10
C LEU A 70 16.19 7.46 -5.33
N ASN A 71 17.49 7.30 -5.07
CA ASN A 71 18.27 8.26 -4.29
C ASN A 71 18.32 9.64 -4.96
N ASN A 72 18.47 9.67 -6.29
CA ASN A 72 18.47 10.91 -7.06
C ASN A 72 17.09 11.62 -7.00
N HIS A 73 15.99 10.85 -7.10
CA HIS A 73 14.65 11.42 -6.94
C HIS A 73 14.43 11.96 -5.53
N LEU A 74 14.84 11.22 -4.49
CA LEU A 74 14.68 11.66 -3.09
C LEU A 74 15.50 12.92 -2.79
N LYS A 75 16.72 13.06 -3.31
CA LYS A 75 17.56 14.26 -3.13
C LYS A 75 16.91 15.54 -3.70
N ASN A 76 16.11 15.40 -4.75
CA ASN A 76 15.46 16.52 -5.41
C ASN A 76 14.13 16.92 -4.77
N GLU A 77 13.65 16.17 -3.77
CA GLU A 77 12.39 16.47 -3.10
C GLU A 77 12.57 17.46 -1.95
N LYS A 78 11.52 18.26 -1.72
CA LYS A 78 11.49 19.27 -0.65
C LYS A 78 10.83 18.71 0.62
N LEU A 79 11.15 19.29 1.77
CA LEU A 79 10.52 18.92 3.05
C LEU A 79 9.00 19.23 3.10
N THR A 80 8.47 19.99 2.16
CA THR A 80 7.04 20.23 1.98
C THR A 80 6.33 19.10 1.21
N THR A 81 7.05 18.03 0.89
CA THR A 81 6.49 16.82 0.29
C THR A 81 6.07 15.82 1.37
N LEU A 82 4.84 15.33 1.28
CA LEU A 82 4.34 14.21 2.07
C LEU A 82 4.46 12.92 1.26
N PHE A 83 5.05 11.89 1.86
CA PHE A 83 5.16 10.57 1.23
C PHE A 83 4.07 9.64 1.76
N ASP A 84 3.24 9.09 0.88
CA ASP A 84 2.30 8.01 1.18
C ASP A 84 2.96 6.66 0.86
N LEU A 85 3.46 5.98 1.90
CA LEU A 85 4.18 4.72 1.76
C LEU A 85 3.21 3.53 1.83
N ARG A 86 2.89 2.98 0.68
CA ARG A 86 2.09 1.74 0.55
C ARG A 86 2.96 0.50 0.54
N LEU A 87 4.08 0.59 1.23
CA LEU A 87 5.07 -0.45 1.42
C LEU A 87 5.19 -0.80 2.89
N LYS A 88 5.33 -2.09 3.18
CA LYS A 88 5.61 -2.57 4.53
C LYS A 88 7.13 -2.55 4.76
N LEU A 89 7.59 -2.09 5.93
CA LEU A 89 8.97 -2.28 6.33
C LEU A 89 9.18 -3.76 6.70
N ASP A 90 9.81 -4.49 5.80
CA ASP A 90 10.22 -5.88 5.98
C ASP A 90 11.65 -6.09 5.45
N PHE A 91 12.11 -7.33 5.51
CA PHE A 91 13.47 -7.65 5.08
C PHE A 91 13.69 -7.45 3.58
N ASN A 92 12.68 -7.65 2.74
CA ASN A 92 12.78 -7.48 1.29
C ASN A 92 12.86 -6.00 0.91
N ASN A 93 12.13 -5.15 1.63
CA ASN A 93 12.05 -3.72 1.35
C ASN A 93 13.07 -2.88 2.13
N ARG A 94 13.96 -3.51 2.93
CA ARG A 94 14.92 -2.81 3.79
C ARG A 94 15.84 -1.82 3.06
N ILE A 95 16.21 -2.12 1.81
CA ILE A 95 17.09 -1.25 1.01
C ILE A 95 16.36 0.05 0.63
N PHE A 96 15.09 -0.05 0.24
CA PHE A 96 14.24 1.12 -0.02
C PHE A 96 14.19 2.01 1.23
N PHE A 97 13.81 1.44 2.37
CA PHE A 97 13.69 2.21 3.62
C PHE A 97 15.02 2.77 4.11
N TYR A 98 16.12 2.06 3.89
CA TYR A 98 17.46 2.58 4.18
C TYR A 98 17.78 3.86 3.41
N LYS A 99 17.48 3.89 2.11
CA LYS A 99 17.65 5.10 1.29
C LYS A 99 16.69 6.21 1.72
N PHE A 100 15.43 5.87 1.95
CA PHE A 100 14.38 6.80 2.34
C PHE A 100 14.67 7.47 3.70
N PHE A 101 15.12 6.71 4.71
CA PHE A 101 15.38 7.24 6.05
C PHE A 101 16.63 8.12 6.16
N LYS A 102 17.48 8.17 5.14
CA LYS A 102 18.55 9.16 5.04
C LYS A 102 18.02 10.58 4.85
N HIS A 103 16.78 10.72 4.40
CA HIS A 103 16.11 12.00 4.20
C HIS A 103 15.11 12.26 5.32
N ASN A 104 14.88 13.53 5.63
CA ASN A 104 14.03 13.94 6.74
C ASN A 104 12.59 14.26 6.29
N PHE A 105 11.97 13.38 5.50
CA PHE A 105 10.61 13.58 5.02
C PHE A 105 9.56 13.12 6.03
N ASP A 106 8.42 13.80 6.01
CA ASP A 106 7.20 13.33 6.65
C ASP A 106 6.54 12.26 5.79
N PHE A 107 6.01 11.23 6.43
CA PHE A 107 5.33 10.17 5.70
C PHE A 107 4.12 9.61 6.43
N ILE A 108 3.21 9.06 5.65
CA ILE A 108 2.04 8.31 6.07
C ILE A 108 2.22 6.84 5.74
N ILE A 109 1.71 5.96 6.58
CA ILE A 109 1.68 4.52 6.33
C ILE A 109 0.26 3.97 6.48
N HIS A 110 0.03 2.84 5.82
CA HIS A 110 -1.20 2.08 5.86
C HIS A 110 -0.92 0.72 6.52
N PRO A 111 -1.08 0.56 7.83
CA PRO A 111 -1.00 -0.76 8.44
C PRO A 111 -2.13 -1.60 7.88
N GLY A 112 -1.76 -2.72 7.23
CA GLY A 112 -2.75 -3.63 6.65
C GLY A 112 -3.63 -4.27 7.72
N LEU A 113 -4.82 -4.69 7.34
CA LEU A 113 -5.67 -5.55 8.16
C LEU A 113 -4.96 -6.88 8.42
N ILE A 114 -4.59 -7.14 9.67
CA ILE A 114 -4.03 -8.43 10.07
C ILE A 114 -5.20 -9.35 10.42
N LEU A 115 -5.67 -10.09 9.43
CA LEU A 115 -6.74 -11.08 9.62
C LEU A 115 -6.24 -12.42 10.16
N SER A 116 -4.94 -12.62 10.36
CA SER A 116 -4.40 -13.91 10.73
C SER A 116 -4.36 -14.13 12.24
N LYS A 117 -4.98 -15.22 12.73
CA LYS A 117 -4.64 -15.82 14.00
C LYS A 117 -3.15 -16.17 13.98
N LEU A 118 -2.35 -15.50 14.80
CA LEU A 118 -0.90 -15.75 14.88
C LEU A 118 -0.67 -17.17 15.40
N ASN A 119 -0.21 -18.04 14.52
CA ASN A 119 0.39 -19.30 14.93
C ASN A 119 1.73 -19.00 15.66
N ILE A 120 2.03 -19.70 16.75
CA ILE A 120 3.23 -19.48 17.58
C ILE A 120 4.52 -19.49 16.74
N LYS A 121 4.62 -20.38 15.74
CA LYS A 121 5.74 -20.43 14.80
C LYS A 121 5.89 -19.13 14.01
N ASN A 122 4.79 -18.56 13.55
CA ASN A 122 4.79 -17.28 12.82
C ASN A 122 5.15 -16.10 13.71
N PHE A 123 4.84 -16.17 15.01
CA PHE A 123 5.19 -15.14 15.98
C PHE A 123 6.70 -15.07 16.24
N LEU A 124 7.36 -16.20 16.49
CA LEU A 124 8.81 -16.27 16.66
C LEU A 124 9.54 -15.81 15.39
N TYR A 125 9.12 -16.29 14.23
CA TYR A 125 9.69 -15.90 12.95
C TYR A 125 9.56 -14.39 12.69
N SER A 126 8.41 -13.80 13.06
CA SER A 126 8.22 -12.35 12.92
C SER A 126 9.14 -11.54 13.85
N LYS A 127 9.39 -12.02 15.08
CA LYS A 127 10.35 -11.38 16.01
C LYS A 127 11.77 -11.42 15.48
N ILE A 128 12.22 -12.57 14.98
CA ILE A 128 13.57 -12.72 14.39
C ILE A 128 13.73 -11.76 13.20
N LYS A 129 12.75 -11.69 12.31
CA LYS A 129 12.79 -10.74 11.20
C LYS A 129 12.90 -9.29 11.65
N LYS A 130 12.18 -8.91 12.70
CA LYS A 130 12.27 -7.55 13.27
C LYS A 130 13.69 -7.27 13.80
N ILE A 131 14.29 -8.21 14.53
CA ILE A 131 15.67 -8.09 15.04
C ILE A 131 16.65 -7.92 13.88
N LEU A 132 16.54 -8.72 12.84
CA LEU A 132 17.39 -8.62 11.66
C LEU A 132 17.25 -7.26 10.94
N ILE A 133 16.06 -6.70 10.89
CA ILE A 133 15.82 -5.35 10.34
C ILE A 133 16.53 -4.32 11.21
N TYR A 134 16.37 -4.35 12.54
CA TYR A 134 17.06 -3.43 13.45
C TYR A 134 18.57 -3.52 13.30
N LEU A 135 19.14 -4.74 13.27
CA LEU A 135 20.55 -4.98 13.09
C LEU A 135 21.05 -4.40 11.75
N PHE A 136 20.32 -4.61 10.66
CA PHE A 136 20.64 -4.05 9.36
C PHE A 136 20.77 -2.52 9.40
N PHE A 137 19.77 -1.82 9.99
CA PHE A 137 19.79 -0.37 10.07
C PHE A 137 20.88 0.14 11.01
N PHE A 138 21.12 -0.55 12.12
CA PHE A 138 22.20 -0.24 13.05
C PHE A 138 23.59 -0.34 12.36
N LEU A 139 23.87 -1.44 11.68
CA LEU A 139 25.12 -1.64 10.94
C LEU A 139 25.32 -0.62 9.81
N LYS A 140 24.22 -0.11 9.24
CA LYS A 140 24.27 0.94 8.20
C LYS A 140 24.32 2.36 8.76
N GLY A 141 24.32 2.54 10.07
CA GLY A 141 24.35 3.86 10.71
C GLY A 141 23.12 4.73 10.42
N VAL A 142 21.97 4.11 10.09
CA VAL A 142 20.74 4.82 9.79
C VAL A 142 19.67 4.48 10.82
N ARG A 143 19.09 5.49 11.45
CA ARG A 143 18.01 5.30 12.43
C ARG A 143 16.69 5.02 11.71
N ILE A 144 15.95 4.02 12.17
CA ILE A 144 14.57 3.79 11.75
C ILE A 144 13.73 4.99 12.19
N ARG A 145 13.00 5.56 11.24
CA ARG A 145 12.13 6.69 11.49
C ARG A 145 10.69 6.25 11.64
N TYR A 146 9.94 6.98 12.43
CA TYR A 146 8.52 6.74 12.64
C TYR A 146 7.68 7.60 11.70
N SER A 147 6.54 7.05 11.29
CA SER A 147 5.59 7.78 10.47
C SER A 147 4.98 8.93 11.26
N LYS A 148 4.80 10.07 10.60
CA LYS A 148 4.08 11.20 11.17
C LYS A 148 2.58 10.91 11.21
N TYR A 149 2.04 10.29 10.17
CA TYR A 149 0.63 9.94 10.05
C TYR A 149 0.46 8.44 9.83
N VAL A 150 -0.60 7.90 10.41
CA VAL A 150 -1.01 6.50 10.23
C VAL A 150 -2.46 6.50 9.79
N TYR A 151 -2.71 6.05 8.56
CA TYR A 151 -4.06 5.88 8.05
C TYR A 151 -4.59 4.52 8.48
N LEU A 152 -5.53 4.50 9.41
CA LEU A 152 -6.04 3.30 10.04
C LEU A 152 -7.43 2.96 9.50
N ILE A 153 -7.52 1.82 8.84
CA ILE A 153 -8.76 1.19 8.42
C ILE A 153 -8.98 0.00 9.35
N GLY A 154 -9.93 0.10 10.32
CA GLY A 154 -10.22 -0.98 11.25
C GLY A 154 -9.68 -0.79 12.66
N ASN A 155 -9.22 -1.87 13.32
CA ASN A 155 -8.91 -1.88 14.75
C ASN A 155 -7.48 -1.39 15.06
N LYS A 156 -7.32 -0.70 16.20
CA LYS A 156 -6.02 -0.25 16.74
C LYS A 156 -5.04 -1.40 17.05
N ALA A 157 -5.51 -2.64 17.15
CA ALA A 157 -4.66 -3.80 17.41
C ALA A 157 -3.54 -3.97 16.35
N ASP A 158 -3.80 -3.54 15.12
CA ASP A 158 -2.87 -3.65 14.00
C ASP A 158 -1.65 -2.72 14.13
N LEU A 159 -1.77 -1.68 14.95
CA LEU A 159 -0.70 -0.69 15.16
C LEU A 159 0.54 -1.29 15.83
N LYS A 160 0.35 -2.27 16.74
CA LYS A 160 1.45 -2.89 17.51
C LYS A 160 2.41 -3.70 16.65
N SER A 161 2.02 -4.07 15.45
CA SER A 161 2.83 -4.91 14.56
C SER A 161 3.84 -4.11 13.73
N SER A 162 3.63 -2.83 13.53
CA SER A 162 4.47 -1.99 12.66
C SER A 162 5.66 -1.38 13.41
N LEU A 163 6.85 -1.51 12.82
CA LEU A 163 8.08 -0.86 13.31
C LEU A 163 8.11 0.65 13.04
N LEU A 164 7.18 1.16 12.24
CA LEU A 164 7.14 2.54 11.80
C LEU A 164 6.18 3.42 12.62
N ILE A 165 5.55 2.87 13.66
CA ILE A 165 4.56 3.58 14.48
C ILE A 165 5.09 3.77 15.89
N ASN A 166 4.88 4.95 16.44
CA ASN A 166 5.12 5.24 17.86
C ASN A 166 3.98 6.09 18.47
N SER A 167 4.13 6.46 19.74
CA SER A 167 3.13 7.25 20.47
C SER A 167 2.94 8.68 19.93
N LYS A 168 3.88 9.18 19.12
CA LYS A 168 3.81 10.53 18.52
C LYS A 168 3.16 10.52 17.14
N SER A 169 2.90 9.34 16.56
CA SER A 169 2.24 9.22 15.27
C SER A 169 0.78 9.65 15.36
N ILE A 170 0.36 10.50 14.44
CA ILE A 170 -1.02 11.00 14.36
C ILE A 170 -1.88 9.96 13.65
N LEU A 171 -2.93 9.49 14.32
CA LEU A 171 -3.85 8.51 13.75
C LEU A 171 -4.94 9.22 12.94
N ILE A 172 -5.03 8.89 11.66
CA ILE A 172 -6.12 9.28 10.79
C ILE A 172 -7.04 8.07 10.63
N LYS A 173 -8.23 8.16 11.20
CA LYS A 173 -9.23 7.10 11.05
C LYS A 173 -9.90 7.23 9.70
N GLY A 174 -9.88 6.17 8.94
CA GLY A 174 -10.60 6.06 7.68
C GLY A 174 -11.52 4.85 7.67
N HIS A 175 -12.27 4.72 6.61
CA HIS A 175 -13.06 3.53 6.32
C HIS A 175 -12.56 2.87 5.04
N HIS A 176 -12.97 1.64 4.81
CA HIS A 176 -12.63 0.93 3.60
C HIS A 176 -13.35 1.55 2.39
N ALA A 177 -12.68 1.62 1.25
CA ALA A 177 -13.26 2.20 0.03
C ALA A 177 -14.58 1.53 -0.42
N ASP A 178 -14.81 0.28 0.00
CA ASP A 178 -16.08 -0.39 -0.29
C ASP A 178 -17.25 0.21 0.48
N TYR A 179 -17.00 0.87 1.62
CA TYR A 179 -18.04 1.61 2.34
C TYR A 179 -18.54 2.82 1.55
N ASP A 180 -17.64 3.55 0.90
CA ASP A 180 -18.06 4.67 0.02
C ASP A 180 -18.92 4.18 -1.12
N ARG A 181 -18.56 3.03 -1.73
CA ARG A 181 -19.37 2.40 -2.78
C ARG A 181 -20.72 1.94 -2.28
N PHE A 182 -20.78 1.42 -1.05
CA PHE A 182 -22.04 1.04 -0.41
C PHE A 182 -22.94 2.27 -0.28
N LEU A 183 -22.44 3.38 0.27
CA LEU A 183 -23.20 4.64 0.41
C LEU A 183 -23.64 5.21 -0.94
N GLU A 184 -22.82 5.09 -1.98
CA GLU A 184 -23.19 5.47 -3.34
C GLU A 184 -24.28 4.55 -3.92
N SER A 185 -24.25 3.27 -3.60
CA SER A 185 -25.22 2.29 -4.07
C SER A 185 -26.59 2.45 -3.39
N GLU A 186 -26.63 2.86 -2.12
CA GLU A 186 -27.89 3.15 -1.40
C GLU A 186 -28.69 4.27 -2.07
N LYS A 187 -28.02 5.20 -2.76
CA LYS A 187 -28.67 6.27 -3.52
C LYS A 187 -29.29 5.81 -4.84
N LYS A 188 -28.99 4.58 -5.28
CA LYS A 188 -29.52 4.02 -6.51
C LYS A 188 -30.78 3.23 -6.23
N ILE A 189 -31.84 3.53 -6.95
CA ILE A 189 -33.07 2.75 -6.91
C ILE A 189 -32.77 1.35 -7.41
N LEU A 190 -32.91 0.36 -6.55
CA LEU A 190 -32.71 -1.03 -6.93
C LEU A 190 -33.81 -1.44 -7.93
N PRO A 191 -33.45 -1.95 -9.11
CA PRO A 191 -34.41 -2.33 -10.13
C PRO A 191 -35.19 -3.60 -9.79
N VAL A 192 -34.82 -4.30 -8.72
CA VAL A 192 -35.36 -5.61 -8.37
C VAL A 192 -36.45 -5.48 -7.33
N LYS A 193 -37.71 -5.74 -7.77
CA LYS A 193 -38.92 -5.72 -6.93
C LYS A 193 -39.35 -7.10 -6.39
N LYS A 194 -38.60 -8.15 -6.73
CA LYS A 194 -38.91 -9.55 -6.34
C LYS A 194 -37.88 -10.07 -5.34
N ASN A 195 -38.29 -11.09 -4.56
CA ASN A 195 -37.34 -11.82 -3.72
C ASN A 195 -36.23 -12.43 -4.59
N TYR A 196 -34.98 -12.24 -4.19
CA TYR A 196 -33.82 -12.76 -4.89
C TYR A 196 -32.79 -13.28 -3.89
N PHE A 197 -31.97 -14.22 -4.35
CA PHE A 197 -30.80 -14.67 -3.63
C PHE A 197 -29.58 -13.94 -4.16
N VAL A 198 -28.69 -13.58 -3.26
CA VAL A 198 -27.40 -12.97 -3.62
C VAL A 198 -26.32 -13.98 -3.28
N PHE A 199 -25.61 -14.45 -4.28
CA PHE A 199 -24.38 -15.21 -4.10
C PHE A 199 -23.21 -14.23 -4.15
N ILE A 200 -22.46 -14.12 -3.05
CA ILE A 200 -21.28 -13.26 -2.96
C ILE A 200 -20.04 -14.15 -3.03
N ASP A 201 -19.39 -14.14 -4.17
CA ASP A 201 -18.12 -14.83 -4.39
C ASP A 201 -16.95 -13.86 -4.29
N GLN A 202 -15.88 -14.28 -3.63
CA GLN A 202 -14.63 -13.52 -3.54
C GLN A 202 -13.76 -13.69 -4.79
N ASN A 203 -14.20 -14.46 -5.78
CA ASN A 203 -13.41 -14.80 -6.98
C ASN A 203 -11.99 -15.26 -6.63
N VAL A 204 -11.89 -16.16 -5.67
CA VAL A 204 -10.61 -16.61 -5.09
C VAL A 204 -9.60 -17.06 -6.15
N PRO A 205 -9.97 -17.86 -7.19
CA PRO A 205 -9.02 -18.29 -8.22
C PRO A 205 -8.31 -17.14 -8.94
N ASN A 206 -8.99 -15.99 -9.09
CA ASN A 206 -8.50 -14.83 -9.82
C ASN A 206 -8.18 -13.65 -8.89
N HIS A 207 -8.10 -13.89 -7.57
CA HIS A 207 -7.82 -12.82 -6.61
C HIS A 207 -6.39 -12.31 -6.79
N GLN A 208 -6.24 -10.99 -6.94
CA GLN A 208 -4.95 -10.36 -7.27
C GLN A 208 -3.85 -10.71 -6.25
N ASP A 209 -4.19 -10.85 -4.97
CA ASP A 209 -3.20 -11.20 -3.94
C ASP A 209 -2.63 -12.60 -4.13
N LEU A 210 -3.41 -13.55 -4.67
CA LEU A 210 -2.92 -14.90 -4.99
C LEU A 210 -2.02 -14.87 -6.22
N VAL A 211 -2.37 -14.08 -7.23
CA VAL A 211 -1.53 -13.84 -8.41
C VAL A 211 -0.19 -13.24 -7.99
N ASP A 212 -0.21 -12.21 -7.14
CA ASP A 212 0.98 -11.53 -6.64
C ASP A 212 1.87 -12.44 -5.76
N MET A 213 1.28 -13.46 -5.13
CA MET A 213 1.99 -14.46 -4.32
C MET A 213 2.49 -15.67 -5.12
N ASN A 214 2.27 -15.71 -6.44
CA ASN A 214 2.50 -16.89 -7.28
C ASN A 214 1.78 -18.16 -6.75
N LYS A 215 0.59 -18.00 -6.16
CA LYS A 215 -0.25 -19.08 -5.64
C LYS A 215 -1.44 -19.35 -6.54
N ASN A 216 -1.22 -19.37 -7.85
CA ASN A 216 -2.27 -19.57 -8.85
C ASN A 216 -2.69 -21.05 -9.01
N ASP A 217 -2.39 -21.89 -8.02
CA ASP A 217 -2.67 -23.33 -8.08
C ASP A 217 -4.16 -23.69 -7.90
N ILE A 218 -5.01 -22.68 -7.65
CA ILE A 218 -6.44 -22.88 -7.50
C ILE A 218 -7.06 -22.99 -8.89
N ASN A 219 -7.40 -24.21 -9.29
CA ASN A 219 -8.11 -24.44 -10.54
C ASN A 219 -9.53 -23.85 -10.45
N GLU A 220 -9.83 -22.92 -11.33
CA GLU A 220 -11.11 -22.22 -11.36
C GLU A 220 -12.30 -23.18 -11.50
N LYS A 221 -12.20 -24.20 -12.36
CA LYS A 221 -13.25 -25.22 -12.51
C LYS A 221 -13.49 -25.95 -11.19
N ASN A 222 -12.44 -26.43 -10.53
CA ASN A 222 -12.58 -27.16 -9.27
C ASN A 222 -13.14 -26.28 -8.17
N TYR A 223 -12.80 -24.99 -8.13
CA TYR A 223 -13.33 -24.06 -7.16
C TYR A 223 -14.84 -23.90 -7.30
N TYR A 224 -15.34 -23.64 -8.51
CA TYR A 224 -16.77 -23.42 -8.73
C TYR A 224 -17.60 -24.72 -8.75
N TYR A 225 -16.99 -25.87 -8.98
CA TYR A 225 -17.69 -27.17 -8.84
C TYR A 225 -17.81 -27.64 -7.39
N SER A 226 -17.09 -27.03 -6.45
CA SER A 226 -17.15 -27.39 -5.02
C SER A 226 -18.14 -26.55 -4.20
N ILE A 227 -18.78 -25.55 -4.83
CA ILE A 227 -19.81 -24.69 -4.25
C ILE A 227 -21.19 -25.15 -4.70
#